data_debe7ced4a0a325256e0996aea536662
#
_entry.id   debe7ced4a0a325256e0996aea536662
#
_cell.length_a   1.000
_cell.length_b   1.000
_cell.length_c   1.000
_cell.angle_alpha   90.00
_cell.angle_beta   90.00
_cell.angle_gamma   90.00
#
_symmetry.space_group_name_H-M   'P 1'
#
loop_
_entity.id
_entity.type
_entity.pdbx_description
1 polymer ?
#
loop_
_entity_poly.entity_id
_entity_poly.type
_entity_poly.pdbx_seq_one_letter_code
_entity_poly.pdbx_strand_id
1 'polypeptide(L)'
;MKVKEMTESYIVYRRSLGEKYITGAAMLRCFVRHVGGDTDAMEIGTEVCSAFLYGKDGKVTASWFLRYSALKWMFEWAVVRGYMEEIPLPEEKPRQLEHMTPYIYSKTELKKLFDAAMMYQKNRSKIPPECMQMILKVTYFLGLRIRETVSIRIDDLNLQEPHVIIRESKFNKTRIVPFNHQVREMLQGFAEWRASQHPGCSDEKALFLDRKGQPMCLDTVRGCFQRIREAAGISRNDGAYCQPRLHDLRHTFAVNRLTAWYREGKDVQKHISSLSTYLGHDKVSNTSVYLTMTDELLREASKRFKAYSNGEET
;
A
#
# COMPACT_ATOMS: atom_id res chain seq x y z
N MET A 1 -4.91 37.76 4.46
CA MET A 1 -5.80 36.59 4.64
C MET A 1 -5.21 35.69 5.70
N LYS A 2 -6.03 35.16 6.61
CA LYS A 2 -5.53 34.27 7.66
C LYS A 2 -5.13 32.88 7.12
N VAL A 3 -4.03 32.31 7.64
CA VAL A 3 -3.50 30.99 7.22
C VAL A 3 -4.56 29.89 7.27
N LYS A 4 -5.39 29.90 8.31
CA LYS A 4 -6.48 28.91 8.45
C LYS A 4 -7.50 29.01 7.31
N GLU A 5 -7.93 30.23 6.96
CA GLU A 5 -8.89 30.49 5.89
C GLU A 5 -8.31 30.10 4.53
N MET A 6 -7.07 30.49 4.25
CA MET A 6 -6.33 30.14 3.04
C MET A 6 -6.25 28.61 2.88
N THR A 7 -5.87 27.92 3.95
CA THR A 7 -5.73 26.47 3.96
C THR A 7 -7.04 25.74 3.68
N GLU A 8 -8.13 26.13 4.36
CA GLU A 8 -9.43 25.48 4.14
C GLU A 8 -9.98 25.78 2.74
N SER A 9 -9.78 27.00 2.22
CA SER A 9 -10.14 27.35 0.84
C SER A 9 -9.37 26.50 -0.18
N TYR A 10 -8.09 26.26 0.04
CA TYR A 10 -7.31 25.35 -0.81
C TYR A 10 -7.79 23.90 -0.72
N ILE A 11 -8.11 23.42 0.48
CA ILE A 11 -8.67 22.06 0.66
C ILE A 11 -9.99 21.90 -0.09
N VAL A 12 -10.87 22.89 -0.02
CA VAL A 12 -12.13 22.92 -0.76
C VAL A 12 -11.88 22.89 -2.27
N TYR A 13 -10.93 23.72 -2.74
CA TYR A 13 -10.52 23.73 -4.15
C TYR A 13 -10.03 22.35 -4.64
N ARG A 14 -9.15 21.67 -3.87
CA ARG A 14 -8.66 20.34 -4.24
C ARG A 14 -9.79 19.31 -4.31
N ARG A 15 -10.76 19.40 -3.40
CA ARG A 15 -11.92 18.51 -3.38
C ARG A 15 -12.89 18.78 -4.52
N SER A 16 -13.07 20.03 -4.95
CA SER A 16 -13.87 20.37 -6.12
C SER A 16 -13.31 19.82 -7.42
N LEU A 17 -12.00 19.53 -7.47
CA LEU A 17 -11.34 18.82 -8.57
C LEU A 17 -11.53 17.30 -8.52
N GLY A 18 -12.38 16.76 -7.61
CA GLY A 18 -12.65 15.34 -7.46
C GLY A 18 -11.67 14.57 -6.58
N GLU A 19 -10.72 15.24 -5.91
CA GLU A 19 -9.79 14.58 -5.02
C GLU A 19 -10.37 14.37 -3.61
N LYS A 20 -10.18 13.19 -3.01
CA LYS A 20 -10.50 12.97 -1.58
C LYS A 20 -9.62 13.85 -0.67
N TYR A 21 -8.42 14.17 -1.07
CA TYR A 21 -7.41 15.04 -0.45
C TYR A 21 -7.27 14.88 1.09
N ILE A 22 -7.36 13.65 1.59
CA ILE A 22 -7.39 13.36 3.05
C ILE A 22 -6.02 13.63 3.68
N THR A 23 -4.96 13.04 3.13
CA THR A 23 -3.59 13.15 3.68
C THR A 23 -3.06 14.58 3.54
N GLY A 24 -3.25 15.21 2.37
CA GLY A 24 -2.85 16.60 2.15
C GLY A 24 -3.56 17.54 3.11
N ALA A 25 -4.86 17.42 3.27
CA ALA A 25 -5.64 18.21 4.21
C ALA A 25 -5.16 18.04 5.66
N ALA A 26 -4.87 16.80 6.09
CA ALA A 26 -4.34 16.55 7.43
C ALA A 26 -2.98 17.21 7.65
N MET A 27 -2.08 17.16 6.65
CA MET A 27 -0.77 17.81 6.70
C MET A 27 -0.89 19.33 6.76
N LEU A 28 -1.72 19.92 5.92
CA LEU A 28 -1.92 21.38 5.89
C LEU A 28 -2.56 21.89 7.19
N ARG A 29 -3.52 21.15 7.76
CA ARG A 29 -4.07 21.50 9.08
C ARG A 29 -3.04 21.34 10.20
N CYS A 30 -2.08 20.41 10.06
CA CYS A 30 -0.95 20.32 10.98
C CYS A 30 -0.04 21.55 10.87
N PHE A 31 0.19 22.04 9.65
CA PHE A 31 0.92 23.29 9.42
C PHE A 31 0.21 24.50 10.03
N VAL A 32 -1.12 24.62 9.85
CA VAL A 32 -1.92 25.68 10.49
C VAL A 32 -1.75 25.68 12.01
N ARG A 33 -1.72 24.51 12.65
CA ARG A 33 -1.46 24.42 14.10
C ARG A 33 -0.04 24.78 14.49
N HIS A 34 0.94 24.57 13.60
CA HIS A 34 2.34 24.90 13.83
C HIS A 34 2.59 26.40 13.77
N VAL A 35 1.96 27.08 12.80
CA VAL A 35 2.13 28.52 12.55
C VAL A 35 1.22 29.35 13.45
N GLY A 36 0.06 28.84 13.81
CA GLY A 36 -1.04 29.61 14.42
C GLY A 36 -2.09 29.96 13.36
N GLY A 37 -3.35 29.59 13.61
CA GLY A 37 -4.43 29.75 12.62
C GLY A 37 -4.76 31.20 12.26
N ASP A 38 -4.49 32.12 13.17
CA ASP A 38 -4.79 33.54 13.03
C ASP A 38 -3.63 34.39 12.46
N THR A 39 -2.49 33.76 12.17
CA THR A 39 -1.34 34.38 11.49
C THR A 39 -1.75 34.83 10.09
N ASP A 40 -1.29 36.00 9.64
CA ASP A 40 -1.52 36.42 8.27
C ASP A 40 -0.65 35.62 7.30
N ALA A 41 -1.21 35.23 6.14
CA ALA A 41 -0.50 34.46 5.15
C ALA A 41 0.76 35.16 4.62
N MET A 42 0.76 36.51 4.60
CA MET A 42 1.90 37.33 4.19
C MET A 42 3.05 37.33 5.19
N GLU A 43 2.78 36.95 6.45
CA GLU A 43 3.79 36.93 7.55
C GLU A 43 4.51 35.58 7.64
N ILE A 44 4.17 34.60 6.80
CA ILE A 44 4.78 33.26 6.81
C ILE A 44 6.18 33.34 6.19
N GLY A 45 7.21 33.26 7.03
CA GLY A 45 8.60 33.19 6.57
C GLY A 45 9.12 31.81 6.30
N THR A 46 10.23 31.73 5.55
CA THR A 46 10.91 30.48 5.18
C THR A 46 11.41 29.70 6.41
N GLU A 47 11.78 30.39 7.49
CA GLU A 47 12.24 29.75 8.73
C GLU A 47 11.14 28.91 9.40
N VAL A 48 9.93 29.45 9.48
CA VAL A 48 8.76 28.73 10.05
C VAL A 48 8.39 27.52 9.20
N CYS A 49 8.44 27.67 7.87
CA CYS A 49 8.21 26.57 6.95
C CYS A 49 9.28 25.48 7.10
N SER A 50 10.56 25.88 7.19
CA SER A 50 11.68 24.96 7.40
C SER A 50 11.55 24.19 8.72
N ALA A 51 11.23 24.87 9.82
CA ALA A 51 10.98 24.24 11.11
C ALA A 51 9.87 23.18 11.05
N PHE A 52 8.78 23.47 10.33
CA PHE A 52 7.72 22.49 10.09
C PHE A 52 8.18 21.30 9.24
N LEU A 53 8.96 21.55 8.20
CA LEU A 53 9.46 20.50 7.29
C LEU A 53 10.36 19.51 8.03
N TYR A 54 11.32 20.00 8.79
CA TYR A 54 12.28 19.17 9.53
C TYR A 54 11.69 18.55 10.80
N GLY A 55 10.66 19.18 11.40
CA GLY A 55 10.03 18.72 12.63
C GLY A 55 11.00 18.74 13.83
N LYS A 56 10.66 18.02 14.90
CA LYS A 56 11.44 18.04 16.15
C LYS A 56 12.83 17.41 16.04
N ASP A 57 13.00 16.44 15.16
CA ASP A 57 14.23 15.64 15.07
C ASP A 57 15.27 16.24 14.10
N GLY A 58 14.93 17.30 13.38
CA GLY A 58 15.80 17.97 12.41
C GLY A 58 16.24 17.09 11.22
N LYS A 59 15.64 15.91 11.04
CA LYS A 59 16.07 14.94 10.04
C LYS A 59 15.20 14.98 8.78
N VAL A 60 15.86 14.79 7.63
CA VAL A 60 15.15 14.58 6.37
C VAL A 60 14.55 13.17 6.35
N THR A 61 13.23 13.11 6.26
CA THR A 61 12.47 11.86 6.22
C THR A 61 11.53 11.87 5.00
N ALA A 62 10.91 10.73 4.69
CA ALA A 62 9.87 10.68 3.65
C ALA A 62 8.73 11.68 3.95
N SER A 63 8.43 11.94 5.23
CA SER A 63 7.44 12.93 5.65
C SER A 63 7.86 14.37 5.29
N TRP A 64 9.16 14.67 5.25
CA TRP A 64 9.67 15.96 4.81
C TRP A 64 9.19 16.27 3.37
N PHE A 65 9.40 15.31 2.45
CA PHE A 65 9.01 15.50 1.05
C PHE A 65 7.49 15.59 0.86
N LEU A 66 6.72 14.86 1.66
CA LEU A 66 5.25 14.95 1.64
C LEU A 66 4.76 16.31 2.15
N ARG A 67 5.33 16.80 3.26
CA ARG A 67 5.04 18.14 3.79
C ARG A 67 5.43 19.22 2.79
N TYR A 68 6.63 19.16 2.23
CA TYR A 68 7.10 20.09 1.22
C TYR A 68 6.15 20.16 0.02
N SER A 69 5.77 18.99 -0.53
CA SER A 69 4.84 18.94 -1.66
C SER A 69 3.48 19.53 -1.33
N ALA A 70 2.93 19.22 -0.14
CA ALA A 70 1.64 19.76 0.27
C ALA A 70 1.67 21.28 0.41
N LEU A 71 2.72 21.83 1.06
CA LEU A 71 2.91 23.28 1.20
C LEU A 71 3.15 23.95 -0.15
N LYS A 72 4.04 23.39 -0.98
CA LYS A 72 4.36 23.96 -2.29
C LYS A 72 3.11 24.18 -3.14
N TRP A 73 2.28 23.16 -3.32
CA TRP A 73 1.07 23.28 -4.11
C TRP A 73 0.05 24.26 -3.52
N MET A 74 -0.04 24.35 -2.19
CA MET A 74 -0.90 25.34 -1.52
C MET A 74 -0.39 26.75 -1.73
N PHE A 75 0.91 27.00 -1.56
CA PHE A 75 1.49 28.34 -1.73
C PHE A 75 1.47 28.78 -3.18
N GLU A 76 1.79 27.91 -4.15
CA GLU A 76 1.64 28.21 -5.57
C GLU A 76 0.20 28.65 -5.91
N TRP A 77 -0.78 27.94 -5.37
CA TRP A 77 -2.19 28.29 -5.52
C TRP A 77 -2.53 29.64 -4.86
N ALA A 78 -1.95 29.93 -3.71
CA ALA A 78 -2.16 31.17 -2.98
C ALA A 78 -1.54 32.38 -3.67
N VAL A 79 -0.32 32.24 -4.21
CA VAL A 79 0.37 33.29 -4.98
C VAL A 79 -0.43 33.65 -6.23
N VAL A 80 -0.90 32.66 -7.00
CA VAL A 80 -1.72 32.89 -8.20
C VAL A 80 -3.01 33.66 -7.88
N ARG A 81 -3.52 33.59 -6.64
CA ARG A 81 -4.73 34.30 -6.18
C ARG A 81 -4.44 35.61 -5.45
N GLY A 82 -3.19 35.99 -5.33
CA GLY A 82 -2.79 37.22 -4.63
C GLY A 82 -2.95 37.17 -3.12
N TYR A 83 -3.03 35.96 -2.53
CA TYR A 83 -3.08 35.80 -1.08
C TYR A 83 -1.68 35.85 -0.44
N MET A 84 -0.64 35.66 -1.25
CA MET A 84 0.78 35.73 -0.91
C MET A 84 1.55 36.36 -2.10
N GLU A 85 2.67 36.99 -1.82
CA GLU A 85 3.55 37.57 -2.86
C GLU A 85 4.54 36.52 -3.38
N GLU A 86 5.09 35.70 -2.48
CA GLU A 86 6.09 34.67 -2.81
C GLU A 86 5.86 33.37 -2.06
N ILE A 87 6.60 32.34 -2.45
CA ILE A 87 6.52 31.00 -1.84
C ILE A 87 7.58 30.90 -0.74
N PRO A 88 7.22 30.85 0.57
CA PRO A 88 8.17 30.82 1.68
C PRO A 88 8.72 29.41 1.94
N LEU A 89 9.23 28.75 0.91
CA LEU A 89 9.84 27.43 1.01
C LEU A 89 11.33 27.51 0.68
N PRO A 90 12.18 26.64 1.28
CA PRO A 90 13.57 26.57 0.90
C PRO A 90 13.72 26.22 -0.58
N GLU A 91 14.58 26.95 -1.28
CA GLU A 91 14.86 26.73 -2.71
C GLU A 91 15.53 25.39 -2.94
N GLU A 92 16.50 25.05 -2.09
CA GLU A 92 17.22 23.79 -2.17
C GLU A 92 16.45 22.68 -1.46
N LYS A 93 16.26 21.57 -2.18
CA LYS A 93 15.68 20.36 -1.62
C LYS A 93 16.78 19.41 -1.19
N PRO A 94 16.64 18.78 -0.01
CA PRO A 94 17.55 17.72 0.39
C PRO A 94 17.55 16.60 -0.67
N ARG A 95 18.66 15.87 -0.74
CA ARG A 95 18.76 14.68 -1.59
C ARG A 95 17.61 13.72 -1.26
N GLN A 96 16.92 13.25 -2.28
CA GLN A 96 15.84 12.29 -2.10
C GLN A 96 16.40 11.02 -1.46
N LEU A 97 15.69 10.51 -0.46
CA LEU A 97 16.04 9.24 0.18
C LEU A 97 16.03 8.13 -0.86
N GLU A 98 16.99 7.23 -0.77
CA GLU A 98 17.05 6.06 -1.65
C GLU A 98 15.74 5.26 -1.56
N HIS A 99 15.30 4.75 -2.71
CA HIS A 99 14.13 3.90 -2.75
C HIS A 99 14.39 2.64 -1.95
N MET A 100 13.50 2.40 -0.99
CA MET A 100 13.58 1.22 -0.15
C MET A 100 13.33 -0.05 -0.99
N THR A 101 14.31 -0.96 -1.01
CA THR A 101 14.15 -2.26 -1.62
C THR A 101 13.10 -3.07 -0.85
N PRO A 102 12.01 -3.51 -1.51
CA PRO A 102 11.02 -4.37 -0.88
C PRO A 102 11.62 -5.68 -0.37
N TYR A 103 11.04 -6.23 0.67
CA TYR A 103 11.37 -7.57 1.13
C TYR A 103 10.61 -8.62 0.32
N ILE A 104 11.31 -9.64 -0.19
CA ILE A 104 10.69 -10.74 -0.93
C ILE A 104 10.71 -11.98 -0.05
N TYR A 105 9.53 -12.40 0.41
CA TYR A 105 9.38 -13.56 1.27
C TYR A 105 9.69 -14.85 0.51
N SER A 106 10.50 -15.70 1.10
CA SER A 106 10.68 -17.08 0.63
C SER A 106 9.41 -17.92 0.87
N LYS A 107 9.29 -19.07 0.18
CA LYS A 107 8.18 -20.00 0.40
C LYS A 107 8.11 -20.51 1.84
N THR A 108 9.26 -20.74 2.45
CA THR A 108 9.38 -21.19 3.85
C THR A 108 8.93 -20.10 4.83
N GLU A 109 9.26 -18.85 4.59
CA GLU A 109 8.82 -17.73 5.41
C GLU A 109 7.32 -17.46 5.27
N LEU A 110 6.78 -17.56 4.06
CA LEU A 110 5.32 -17.45 3.85
C LEU A 110 4.58 -18.52 4.64
N LYS A 111 5.07 -19.78 4.61
CA LYS A 111 4.47 -20.85 5.41
C LYS A 111 4.54 -20.54 6.90
N LYS A 112 5.73 -20.18 7.41
CA LYS A 112 5.90 -19.78 8.82
C LYS A 112 4.97 -18.62 9.22
N LEU A 113 4.81 -17.63 8.35
CA LEU A 113 3.95 -16.47 8.59
C LEU A 113 2.47 -16.87 8.69
N PHE A 114 2.01 -17.74 7.79
CA PHE A 114 0.63 -18.24 7.81
C PHE A 114 0.36 -19.14 9.03
N ASP A 115 1.30 -20.00 9.38
CA ASP A 115 1.20 -20.88 10.55
C ASP A 115 1.23 -20.05 11.86
N ALA A 116 2.11 -19.08 11.95
CA ALA A 116 2.18 -18.15 13.09
C ALA A 116 0.88 -17.32 13.24
N ALA A 117 0.19 -16.98 12.14
CA ALA A 117 -1.08 -16.29 12.21
C ALA A 117 -2.17 -17.11 12.90
N MET A 118 -2.12 -18.45 12.81
CA MET A 118 -3.05 -19.34 13.51
C MET A 118 -2.67 -19.56 14.98
N MET A 119 -1.38 -19.67 15.27
CA MET A 119 -0.89 -20.06 16.61
C MET A 119 -0.65 -18.87 17.52
N TYR A 120 -0.14 -17.75 16.99
CA TYR A 120 0.25 -16.59 17.80
C TYR A 120 -0.87 -15.57 17.91
N GLN A 121 -1.78 -15.80 18.83
CA GLN A 121 -2.83 -14.86 19.18
C GLN A 121 -2.81 -14.56 20.68
N LYS A 122 -2.85 -13.27 21.04
CA LYS A 122 -3.11 -12.89 22.42
C LYS A 122 -4.57 -13.18 22.78
N ASN A 123 -4.84 -13.65 24.00
CA ASN A 123 -6.22 -13.93 24.48
C ASN A 123 -7.19 -12.76 24.28
N ARG A 124 -6.69 -11.51 24.18
CA ARG A 124 -7.46 -10.29 23.94
C ARG A 124 -7.32 -9.76 22.52
N SER A 125 -6.87 -10.56 21.57
CA SER A 125 -6.82 -10.12 20.18
C SER A 125 -8.23 -9.83 19.65
N LYS A 126 -8.38 -8.67 19.01
CA LYS A 126 -9.64 -8.31 18.33
C LYS A 126 -9.86 -9.12 17.05
N ILE A 127 -8.79 -9.64 16.46
CA ILE A 127 -8.81 -10.37 15.19
C ILE A 127 -8.82 -11.88 15.47
N PRO A 128 -9.78 -12.65 14.93
CA PRO A 128 -9.71 -14.11 14.94
C PRO A 128 -8.46 -14.62 14.18
N PRO A 129 -7.82 -15.71 14.63
CA PRO A 129 -6.67 -16.31 13.93
C PRO A 129 -6.95 -16.60 12.46
N GLU A 130 -8.10 -17.21 12.18
CA GLU A 130 -8.56 -17.59 10.84
C GLU A 130 -8.69 -16.35 9.94
N CYS A 131 -9.27 -15.27 10.48
CA CYS A 131 -9.36 -13.99 9.79
C CYS A 131 -7.99 -13.42 9.43
N MET A 132 -7.07 -13.40 10.40
CA MET A 132 -5.74 -12.85 10.15
C MET A 132 -4.96 -13.70 9.14
N GLN A 133 -4.99 -15.02 9.25
CA GLN A 133 -4.36 -15.90 8.29
C GLN A 133 -4.95 -15.68 6.88
N MET A 134 -6.28 -15.60 6.78
CA MET A 134 -6.94 -15.38 5.48
C MET A 134 -6.59 -14.01 4.88
N ILE A 135 -6.51 -12.96 5.67
CA ILE A 135 -6.06 -11.63 5.20
C ILE A 135 -4.64 -11.73 4.61
N LEU A 136 -3.72 -12.45 5.27
CA LEU A 136 -2.36 -12.63 4.76
C LEU A 136 -2.34 -13.43 3.46
N LYS A 137 -3.08 -14.56 3.42
CA LYS A 137 -3.19 -15.42 2.23
C LYS A 137 -3.79 -14.66 1.04
N VAL A 138 -4.91 -13.96 1.23
CA VAL A 138 -5.56 -13.18 0.16
C VAL A 138 -4.65 -12.06 -0.33
N THR A 139 -3.98 -11.34 0.60
CA THR A 139 -3.02 -10.29 0.22
C THR A 139 -1.90 -10.86 -0.64
N TYR A 140 -1.36 -12.03 -0.30
CA TYR A 140 -0.30 -12.69 -1.06
C TYR A 140 -0.81 -13.31 -2.37
N PHE A 141 -1.80 -14.20 -2.32
CA PHE A 141 -2.22 -14.98 -3.49
C PHE A 141 -2.90 -14.15 -4.59
N LEU A 142 -3.54 -13.04 -4.22
CA LEU A 142 -4.15 -12.11 -5.17
C LEU A 142 -3.31 -10.84 -5.40
N GLY A 143 -2.18 -10.69 -4.72
CA GLY A 143 -1.32 -9.52 -4.87
C GLY A 143 -2.00 -8.19 -4.54
N LEU A 144 -3.00 -8.19 -3.67
CA LEU A 144 -3.79 -7.00 -3.34
C LEU A 144 -3.03 -6.04 -2.41
N ARG A 145 -3.40 -4.75 -2.45
CA ARG A 145 -3.01 -3.83 -1.38
C ARG A 145 -3.74 -4.21 -0.11
N ILE A 146 -3.10 -4.15 1.05
CA ILE A 146 -3.73 -4.54 2.32
C ILE A 146 -5.06 -3.81 2.59
N ARG A 147 -5.16 -2.53 2.20
CA ARG A 147 -6.42 -1.79 2.31
C ARG A 147 -7.50 -2.40 1.40
N GLU A 148 -7.15 -2.80 0.19
CA GLU A 148 -8.07 -3.48 -0.73
C GLU A 148 -8.53 -4.81 -0.14
N THR A 149 -7.59 -5.61 0.40
CA THR A 149 -7.92 -6.89 1.05
C THR A 149 -8.93 -6.73 2.17
N VAL A 150 -8.67 -5.85 3.14
CA VAL A 150 -9.58 -5.69 4.30
C VAL A 150 -10.93 -5.07 3.95
N SER A 151 -11.03 -4.42 2.79
CA SER A 151 -12.26 -3.79 2.30
C SER A 151 -13.09 -4.69 1.38
N ILE A 152 -12.68 -5.94 1.13
CA ILE A 152 -13.45 -6.89 0.32
C ILE A 152 -14.80 -7.14 0.98
N ARG A 153 -15.86 -7.12 0.16
CA ARG A 153 -17.23 -7.45 0.57
C ARG A 153 -17.59 -8.84 0.06
N ILE A 154 -18.51 -9.50 0.71
CA ILE A 154 -19.03 -10.80 0.25
C ILE A 154 -19.64 -10.67 -1.14
N ASP A 155 -20.39 -9.60 -1.39
CA ASP A 155 -21.03 -9.29 -2.67
C ASP A 155 -20.00 -9.06 -3.81
N ASP A 156 -18.72 -8.82 -3.48
CA ASP A 156 -17.66 -8.64 -4.46
C ASP A 156 -17.01 -9.96 -4.89
N LEU A 157 -17.31 -11.07 -4.19
CA LEU A 157 -16.78 -12.40 -4.50
C LEU A 157 -17.72 -13.14 -5.45
N ASN A 158 -17.23 -13.49 -6.61
CA ASN A 158 -17.89 -14.45 -7.48
C ASN A 158 -17.13 -15.77 -7.43
N LEU A 159 -17.75 -16.79 -6.81
CA LEU A 159 -17.15 -18.13 -6.68
C LEU A 159 -17.52 -19.06 -7.84
N GLN A 160 -18.54 -18.73 -8.66
CA GLN A 160 -18.91 -19.49 -9.84
C GLN A 160 -17.96 -19.17 -11.00
N GLU A 161 -17.79 -17.89 -11.29
CA GLU A 161 -16.74 -17.35 -12.18
C GLU A 161 -15.64 -16.77 -11.31
N PRO A 162 -14.56 -17.50 -10.96
CA PRO A 162 -13.65 -17.16 -9.88
C PRO A 162 -12.97 -15.80 -10.03
N HIS A 163 -13.55 -14.75 -9.44
CA HIS A 163 -12.97 -13.41 -9.38
C HIS A 163 -13.46 -12.61 -8.17
N VAL A 164 -12.73 -11.58 -7.83
CA VAL A 164 -13.14 -10.56 -6.85
C VAL A 164 -13.13 -9.17 -7.48
N ILE A 165 -14.16 -8.38 -7.17
CA ILE A 165 -14.25 -6.98 -7.59
C ILE A 165 -13.57 -6.12 -6.53
N ILE A 166 -12.50 -5.43 -6.91
CA ILE A 166 -11.81 -4.45 -6.05
C ILE A 166 -12.36 -3.07 -6.37
N ARG A 167 -13.18 -2.55 -5.45
CA ARG A 167 -13.84 -1.24 -5.58
C ARG A 167 -12.94 -0.12 -5.08
N GLU A 168 -13.14 1.07 -5.62
CA GLU A 168 -12.57 2.33 -5.14
C GLU A 168 -11.08 2.25 -4.76
N SER A 169 -10.27 1.58 -5.56
CA SER A 169 -8.83 1.55 -5.39
C SER A 169 -8.25 2.97 -5.54
N LYS A 170 -6.93 3.11 -5.52
CA LYS A 170 -6.27 4.40 -5.75
C LYS A 170 -6.84 5.05 -7.04
N PHE A 171 -7.26 6.32 -6.96
CA PHE A 171 -7.95 7.09 -8.02
C PHE A 171 -9.36 6.60 -8.38
N ASN A 172 -10.11 6.05 -7.41
CA ASN A 172 -11.49 5.56 -7.59
C ASN A 172 -11.66 4.51 -8.71
N LYS A 173 -10.59 3.80 -9.08
CA LYS A 173 -10.66 2.76 -10.11
C LYS A 173 -11.19 1.46 -9.52
N THR A 174 -12.14 0.85 -10.20
CA THR A 174 -12.62 -0.51 -9.92
C THR A 174 -11.96 -1.48 -10.90
N ARG A 175 -11.55 -2.65 -10.42
CA ARG A 175 -11.00 -3.71 -11.27
C ARG A 175 -11.46 -5.09 -10.84
N ILE A 176 -11.48 -6.01 -11.77
CA ILE A 176 -11.73 -7.43 -11.56
C ILE A 176 -10.38 -8.12 -11.37
N VAL A 177 -10.27 -8.95 -10.35
CA VAL A 177 -9.09 -9.75 -10.03
C VAL A 177 -9.48 -11.21 -10.09
N PRO A 178 -9.17 -11.92 -11.20
CA PRO A 178 -9.44 -13.36 -11.32
C PRO A 178 -8.51 -14.17 -10.41
N PHE A 179 -8.98 -15.35 -9.99
CA PHE A 179 -8.22 -16.28 -9.19
C PHE A 179 -8.46 -17.73 -9.61
N ASN A 180 -7.54 -18.61 -9.22
CA ASN A 180 -7.60 -20.03 -9.56
C ASN A 180 -8.50 -20.81 -8.59
N HIS A 181 -8.70 -22.10 -8.91
CA HIS A 181 -9.52 -23.02 -8.14
C HIS A 181 -9.08 -23.15 -6.68
N GLN A 182 -7.77 -23.20 -6.40
CA GLN A 182 -7.26 -23.31 -5.03
C GLN A 182 -7.63 -22.10 -4.16
N VAL A 183 -7.56 -20.88 -4.72
CA VAL A 183 -7.98 -19.65 -4.03
C VAL A 183 -9.50 -19.63 -3.87
N ARG A 184 -10.26 -20.15 -4.84
CA ARG A 184 -11.71 -20.28 -4.75
C ARG A 184 -12.10 -21.14 -3.55
N GLU A 185 -11.55 -22.37 -3.44
CA GLU A 185 -11.83 -23.28 -2.33
C GLU A 185 -11.48 -22.65 -0.98
N MET A 186 -10.34 -21.98 -0.91
CA MET A 186 -9.89 -21.27 0.29
C MET A 186 -10.87 -20.17 0.69
N LEU A 187 -11.35 -19.36 -0.25
CA LEU A 187 -12.29 -18.27 0.00
C LEU A 187 -13.70 -18.80 0.34
N GLN A 188 -14.13 -19.87 -0.31
CA GLN A 188 -15.39 -20.53 -0.02
C GLN A 188 -15.42 -21.05 1.43
N GLY A 189 -14.43 -21.84 1.81
CA GLY A 189 -14.33 -22.36 3.18
C GLY A 189 -14.25 -21.25 4.23
N PHE A 190 -13.59 -20.13 3.91
CA PHE A 190 -13.55 -18.99 4.80
C PHE A 190 -14.91 -18.27 4.91
N ALA A 191 -15.66 -18.14 3.81
CA ALA A 191 -16.98 -17.53 3.84
C ALA A 191 -17.97 -18.38 4.67
N GLU A 192 -17.91 -19.71 4.55
CA GLU A 192 -18.68 -20.65 5.36
C GLU A 192 -18.30 -20.56 6.85
N TRP A 193 -17.01 -20.55 7.17
CA TRP A 193 -16.51 -20.34 8.53
C TRP A 193 -17.00 -19.00 9.09
N ARG A 194 -16.88 -17.90 8.33
CA ARG A 194 -17.36 -16.58 8.76
C ARG A 194 -18.85 -16.59 9.10
N ALA A 195 -19.67 -17.22 8.26
CA ALA A 195 -21.10 -17.32 8.49
C ALA A 195 -21.42 -18.10 9.78
N SER A 196 -20.67 -19.16 10.08
CA SER A 196 -20.82 -19.92 11.32
C SER A 196 -20.43 -19.14 12.58
N GLN A 197 -19.41 -18.27 12.49
CA GLN A 197 -18.93 -17.48 13.62
C GLN A 197 -19.80 -16.26 13.92
N HIS A 198 -20.51 -15.73 12.93
CA HIS A 198 -21.30 -14.51 13.04
C HIS A 198 -22.70 -14.68 12.45
N PRO A 199 -23.54 -15.59 13.00
CA PRO A 199 -24.87 -15.88 12.43
C PRO A 199 -25.82 -14.68 12.48
N GLY A 200 -25.59 -13.71 13.39
CA GLY A 200 -26.37 -12.48 13.50
C GLY A 200 -25.88 -11.32 12.63
N CYS A 201 -24.83 -11.50 11.84
CA CYS A 201 -24.24 -10.44 11.00
C CYS A 201 -24.53 -10.65 9.52
N SER A 202 -25.74 -11.12 9.16
CA SER A 202 -26.17 -11.36 7.77
C SER A 202 -26.15 -10.08 6.94
N ASP A 203 -26.46 -8.94 7.53
CA ASP A 203 -26.51 -7.64 6.85
C ASP A 203 -25.13 -6.99 6.70
N GLU A 204 -24.10 -7.45 7.47
CA GLU A 204 -22.74 -6.95 7.34
C GLU A 204 -22.06 -7.57 6.13
N LYS A 205 -21.79 -6.76 5.13
CA LYS A 205 -21.23 -7.18 3.85
C LYS A 205 -19.73 -7.33 3.82
N ALA A 206 -18.99 -6.85 4.85
CA ALA A 206 -17.55 -7.00 4.91
C ALA A 206 -17.15 -8.49 5.01
N LEU A 207 -16.19 -8.93 4.19
CA LEU A 207 -15.69 -10.30 4.23
C LEU A 207 -14.94 -10.59 5.54
N PHE A 208 -14.16 -9.62 6.01
CA PHE A 208 -13.33 -9.76 7.20
C PHE A 208 -13.95 -9.02 8.40
N LEU A 209 -14.32 -9.78 9.42
CA LEU A 209 -14.90 -9.25 10.65
C LEU A 209 -13.96 -9.46 11.83
N ASP A 210 -14.04 -8.57 12.79
CA ASP A 210 -13.41 -8.73 14.09
C ASP A 210 -14.26 -9.69 14.98
N ARG A 211 -13.77 -10.00 16.19
CA ARG A 211 -14.50 -10.87 17.15
C ARG A 211 -15.86 -10.34 17.58
N LYS A 212 -16.16 -9.06 17.33
CA LYS A 212 -17.44 -8.41 17.63
C LYS A 212 -18.35 -8.34 16.42
N GLY A 213 -17.98 -8.93 15.28
CA GLY A 213 -18.73 -8.85 14.03
C GLY A 213 -18.63 -7.50 13.31
N GLN A 214 -17.65 -6.66 13.66
CA GLN A 214 -17.44 -5.38 13.00
C GLN A 214 -16.42 -5.50 11.86
N PRO A 215 -16.52 -4.67 10.80
CA PRO A 215 -15.54 -4.63 9.73
C PRO A 215 -14.11 -4.43 10.25
N MET A 216 -13.15 -5.12 9.63
CA MET A 216 -11.77 -5.15 10.07
C MET A 216 -11.09 -3.78 9.94
N CYS A 217 -10.49 -3.31 11.04
CA CYS A 217 -9.70 -2.09 11.05
C CYS A 217 -8.27 -2.34 10.56
N LEU A 218 -7.82 -1.57 9.57
CA LEU A 218 -6.49 -1.70 8.96
C LEU A 218 -5.34 -1.56 9.96
N ASP A 219 -5.43 -0.63 10.91
CA ASP A 219 -4.36 -0.41 11.88
C ASP A 219 -4.26 -1.55 12.90
N THR A 220 -5.39 -2.18 13.22
CA THR A 220 -5.41 -3.42 14.04
C THR A 220 -4.72 -4.57 13.29
N VAL A 221 -4.96 -4.71 11.99
CA VAL A 221 -4.29 -5.71 11.14
C VAL A 221 -2.78 -5.47 11.07
N ARG A 222 -2.34 -4.22 10.90
CA ARG A 222 -0.92 -3.85 10.88
C ARG A 222 -0.22 -4.19 12.19
N GLY A 223 -0.82 -3.82 13.32
CA GLY A 223 -0.26 -4.13 14.63
C GLY A 223 -0.25 -5.63 14.94
N CYS A 224 -1.23 -6.39 14.45
CA CYS A 224 -1.25 -7.84 14.57
C CYS A 224 -0.15 -8.48 13.71
N PHE A 225 0.00 -8.03 12.45
CA PHE A 225 1.04 -8.52 11.54
C PHE A 225 2.45 -8.37 12.12
N GLN A 226 2.77 -7.23 12.73
CA GLN A 226 4.10 -7.04 13.32
C GLN A 226 4.43 -8.13 14.33
N ARG A 227 3.52 -8.44 15.23
CA ARG A 227 3.70 -9.50 16.25
C ARG A 227 3.81 -10.90 15.63
N ILE A 228 2.99 -11.19 14.61
CA ILE A 228 3.02 -12.47 13.91
C ILE A 228 4.34 -12.64 13.15
N ARG A 229 4.82 -11.60 12.47
CA ARG A 229 6.11 -11.62 11.79
C ARG A 229 7.27 -11.90 12.77
N GLU A 230 7.27 -11.25 13.93
CA GLU A 230 8.26 -11.46 14.99
C GLU A 230 8.19 -12.90 15.53
N ALA A 231 6.98 -13.41 15.79
CA ALA A 231 6.78 -14.79 16.25
C ALA A 231 7.19 -15.83 15.19
N ALA A 232 7.06 -15.51 13.91
CA ALA A 232 7.52 -16.35 12.80
C ALA A 232 9.07 -16.32 12.64
N GLY A 233 9.77 -15.47 13.40
CA GLY A 233 11.22 -15.28 13.29
C GLY A 233 11.63 -14.62 11.97
N ILE A 234 10.77 -13.80 11.35
CA ILE A 234 11.04 -13.15 10.08
C ILE A 234 11.58 -11.74 10.35
N SER A 235 12.83 -11.54 9.96
CA SER A 235 13.53 -10.25 10.05
C SER A 235 14.46 -10.08 8.87
N ARG A 236 14.90 -8.85 8.61
CA ARG A 236 15.94 -8.56 7.61
C ARG A 236 17.13 -7.88 8.27
N ASN A 237 18.33 -8.28 7.84
CA ASN A 237 19.61 -7.79 8.36
C ASN A 237 20.50 -7.22 7.25
N ASP A 238 19.91 -6.80 6.15
CA ASP A 238 20.59 -6.28 4.94
C ASP A 238 20.84 -4.76 5.00
N GLY A 239 20.80 -4.17 6.19
CA GLY A 239 21.00 -2.73 6.39
C GLY A 239 19.81 -1.86 5.99
N ALA A 240 18.71 -2.45 5.52
CA ALA A 240 17.54 -1.69 5.14
C ALA A 240 16.87 -1.03 6.36
N TYR A 241 16.40 0.19 6.13
CA TYR A 241 15.77 1.05 7.13
C TYR A 241 14.56 0.42 7.85
N CYS A 242 13.83 -0.50 7.22
CA CYS A 242 12.63 -1.09 7.81
C CYS A 242 12.61 -2.61 7.72
N GLN A 243 11.94 -3.22 8.68
CA GLN A 243 11.64 -4.63 8.73
C GLN A 243 10.58 -5.03 7.67
N PRO A 244 10.44 -6.34 7.32
CA PRO A 244 9.46 -6.82 6.36
C PRO A 244 8.03 -6.37 6.70
N ARG A 245 7.28 -5.90 5.70
CA ARG A 245 5.97 -5.26 5.84
C ARG A 245 4.86 -6.10 5.21
N LEU A 246 3.62 -5.83 5.58
CA LEU A 246 2.43 -6.39 4.92
C LEU A 246 2.42 -6.15 3.41
N HIS A 247 2.87 -4.96 2.98
CA HIS A 247 2.89 -4.62 1.55
C HIS A 247 3.89 -5.47 0.76
N ASP A 248 4.91 -5.98 1.43
CA ASP A 248 5.93 -6.83 0.81
C ASP A 248 5.38 -8.21 0.40
N LEU A 249 4.22 -8.64 0.94
CA LEU A 249 3.48 -9.82 0.42
C LEU A 249 3.02 -9.62 -1.03
N ARG A 250 2.57 -8.41 -1.37
CA ARG A 250 2.19 -8.06 -2.75
C ARG A 250 3.42 -7.96 -3.66
N HIS A 251 4.53 -7.42 -3.16
CA HIS A 251 5.79 -7.42 -3.90
C HIS A 251 6.27 -8.85 -4.18
N THR A 252 6.17 -9.72 -3.18
CA THR A 252 6.48 -11.15 -3.31
C THR A 252 5.61 -11.84 -4.37
N PHE A 253 4.30 -11.58 -4.37
CA PHE A 253 3.40 -12.09 -5.41
C PHE A 253 3.86 -11.66 -6.81
N ALA A 254 4.17 -10.37 -7.01
CA ALA A 254 4.57 -9.85 -8.31
C ALA A 254 5.87 -10.47 -8.80
N VAL A 255 6.89 -10.55 -7.94
CA VAL A 255 8.18 -11.20 -8.26
C VAL A 255 7.99 -12.68 -8.58
N ASN A 256 7.24 -13.42 -7.75
CA ASN A 256 6.99 -14.85 -7.98
C ASN A 256 6.24 -15.09 -9.29
N ARG A 257 5.31 -14.21 -9.68
CA ARG A 257 4.60 -14.31 -10.97
C ARG A 257 5.54 -14.09 -12.15
N LEU A 258 6.41 -13.09 -12.08
CA LEU A 258 7.41 -12.82 -13.12
C LEU A 258 8.40 -13.98 -13.23
N THR A 259 8.91 -14.50 -12.11
CA THR A 259 9.80 -15.66 -12.07
C THR A 259 9.14 -16.89 -12.69
N ALA A 260 7.85 -17.14 -12.39
CA ALA A 260 7.11 -18.24 -12.99
C ALA A 260 6.98 -18.10 -14.52
N TRP A 261 6.69 -16.90 -15.02
CA TRP A 261 6.63 -16.67 -16.47
C TRP A 261 7.97 -16.87 -17.18
N TYR A 262 9.10 -16.47 -16.57
CA TYR A 262 10.42 -16.79 -17.14
C TYR A 262 10.66 -18.30 -17.20
N ARG A 263 10.29 -19.05 -16.15
CA ARG A 263 10.41 -20.52 -16.13
C ARG A 263 9.50 -21.22 -17.12
N GLU A 264 8.30 -20.67 -17.33
CA GLU A 264 7.32 -21.17 -18.29
C GLU A 264 7.64 -20.78 -19.75
N GLY A 265 8.78 -20.12 -20.00
CA GLY A 265 9.15 -19.67 -21.34
C GLY A 265 8.31 -18.52 -21.90
N LYS A 266 7.45 -17.88 -21.10
CA LYS A 266 6.56 -16.82 -21.56
C LYS A 266 7.31 -15.50 -21.81
N ASP A 267 6.84 -14.73 -22.78
CA ASP A 267 7.34 -13.38 -23.04
C ASP A 267 6.91 -12.42 -21.94
N VAL A 268 7.81 -12.20 -20.98
CA VAL A 268 7.54 -11.34 -19.81
C VAL A 268 7.26 -9.89 -20.24
N GLN A 269 7.88 -9.40 -21.33
CA GLN A 269 7.66 -8.03 -21.80
C GLN A 269 6.21 -7.83 -22.28
N LYS A 270 5.63 -8.83 -22.94
CA LYS A 270 4.22 -8.80 -23.34
C LYS A 270 3.27 -8.88 -22.16
N HIS A 271 3.65 -9.61 -21.10
CA HIS A 271 2.78 -9.83 -19.95
C HIS A 271 2.89 -8.79 -18.83
N ILE A 272 3.93 -7.94 -18.84
CA ILE A 272 4.15 -6.97 -17.76
C ILE A 272 3.02 -5.92 -17.67
N SER A 273 2.44 -5.53 -18.82
CA SER A 273 1.30 -4.61 -18.86
C SER A 273 0.04 -5.23 -18.24
N SER A 274 -0.19 -6.52 -18.51
CA SER A 274 -1.30 -7.28 -17.90
C SER A 274 -1.12 -7.41 -16.39
N LEU A 275 0.11 -7.67 -15.91
CA LEU A 275 0.41 -7.68 -14.48
C LEU A 275 0.20 -6.29 -13.85
N SER A 276 0.60 -5.23 -14.53
CA SER A 276 0.39 -3.86 -14.09
C SER A 276 -1.09 -3.54 -13.90
N THR A 277 -1.93 -3.93 -14.87
CA THR A 277 -3.40 -3.79 -14.82
C THR A 277 -4.00 -4.62 -13.69
N TYR A 278 -3.61 -5.90 -13.59
CA TYR A 278 -4.04 -6.80 -12.52
C TYR A 278 -3.74 -6.22 -11.12
N LEU A 279 -2.53 -5.74 -10.93
CA LEU A 279 -2.12 -5.09 -9.69
C LEU A 279 -2.78 -3.71 -9.47
N GLY A 280 -3.35 -3.09 -10.50
CA GLY A 280 -3.90 -1.73 -10.43
C GLY A 280 -2.80 -0.68 -10.21
N HIS A 281 -1.73 -0.76 -11.00
CA HIS A 281 -0.71 0.28 -11.09
C HIS A 281 -1.10 1.31 -12.14
N ASP A 282 -0.87 2.59 -11.84
CA ASP A 282 -1.19 3.69 -12.77
C ASP A 282 -0.20 3.77 -13.94
N LYS A 283 1.03 3.30 -13.72
CA LYS A 283 2.12 3.28 -14.69
C LYS A 283 2.77 1.91 -14.71
N VAL A 284 3.08 1.40 -15.88
CA VAL A 284 3.80 0.13 -16.06
C VAL A 284 5.19 0.17 -15.38
N SER A 285 5.83 1.34 -15.34
CA SER A 285 7.11 1.54 -14.65
C SER A 285 7.07 1.12 -13.17
N ASN A 286 5.92 1.22 -12.50
CA ASN A 286 5.75 0.74 -11.13
C ASN A 286 5.81 -0.80 -11.02
N THR A 287 5.60 -1.50 -12.13
CA THR A 287 5.71 -2.96 -12.22
C THR A 287 7.09 -3.37 -12.72
N SER A 288 7.71 -2.59 -13.61
CA SER A 288 9.05 -2.88 -14.15
C SER A 288 10.12 -2.94 -13.06
N VAL A 289 9.94 -2.22 -11.96
CA VAL A 289 10.83 -2.27 -10.79
C VAL A 289 11.00 -3.71 -10.26
N TYR A 290 9.99 -4.58 -10.42
CA TYR A 290 10.08 -5.97 -9.97
C TYR A 290 11.04 -6.83 -10.79
N LEU A 291 11.42 -6.43 -12.00
CA LEU A 291 12.30 -7.20 -12.89
C LEU A 291 13.73 -7.36 -12.36
N THR A 292 14.15 -6.54 -11.42
CA THR A 292 15.50 -6.54 -10.85
C THR A 292 15.56 -6.88 -9.36
N MET A 293 14.45 -7.37 -8.77
CA MET A 293 14.34 -7.45 -7.32
C MET A 293 14.95 -8.69 -6.67
N THR A 294 15.22 -9.76 -7.41
CA THR A 294 15.81 -10.98 -6.83
C THR A 294 16.84 -11.60 -7.77
N ASP A 295 17.90 -12.19 -7.18
CA ASP A 295 18.88 -12.96 -7.92
C ASP A 295 18.25 -14.14 -8.68
N GLU A 296 17.22 -14.76 -8.10
CA GLU A 296 16.50 -15.85 -8.74
C GLU A 296 15.83 -15.40 -10.03
N LEU A 297 15.13 -14.25 -10.00
CA LEU A 297 14.51 -13.67 -11.20
C LEU A 297 15.55 -13.31 -12.25
N LEU A 298 16.66 -12.68 -11.84
CA LEU A 298 17.75 -12.30 -12.73
C LEU A 298 18.43 -13.54 -13.35
N ARG A 299 18.62 -14.61 -12.58
CA ARG A 299 19.15 -15.89 -13.11
C ARG A 299 18.22 -16.51 -14.14
N GLU A 300 16.93 -16.54 -13.91
CA GLU A 300 15.96 -17.09 -14.88
C GLU A 300 15.91 -16.23 -16.16
N ALA A 301 15.95 -14.91 -16.04
CA ALA A 301 16.05 -14.00 -17.19
C ALA A 301 17.35 -14.23 -17.97
N SER A 302 18.49 -14.39 -17.27
CA SER A 302 19.80 -14.64 -17.89
C SER A 302 19.87 -16.00 -18.59
N LYS A 303 19.30 -17.07 -18.02
CA LYS A 303 19.22 -18.39 -18.68
C LYS A 303 18.49 -18.29 -20.01
N ARG A 304 17.36 -17.60 -20.02
CA ARG A 304 16.58 -17.42 -21.24
C ARG A 304 17.31 -16.61 -22.30
N PHE A 305 17.99 -15.52 -21.89
CA PHE A 305 18.81 -14.74 -22.80
C PHE A 305 19.92 -15.59 -23.44
N LYS A 306 20.59 -16.44 -22.66
CA LYS A 306 21.62 -17.37 -23.17
C LYS A 306 21.04 -18.38 -24.16
N ALA A 307 19.90 -19.00 -23.86
CA ALA A 307 19.22 -19.94 -24.78
C ALA A 307 18.89 -19.25 -26.12
N TYR A 308 18.32 -18.03 -26.06
CA TYR A 308 18.05 -17.23 -27.25
C TYR A 308 19.30 -16.89 -28.05
N SER A 309 20.39 -16.48 -27.37
CA SER A 309 21.66 -16.13 -28.03
C SER A 309 22.35 -17.34 -28.66
N ASN A 310 22.11 -18.56 -28.16
CA ASN A 310 22.64 -19.81 -28.66
C ASN A 310 21.80 -20.44 -29.80
N GLY A 311 20.68 -19.78 -30.18
CA GLY A 311 19.80 -20.31 -31.23
C GLY A 311 18.93 -21.49 -30.78
N GLU A 312 18.82 -21.76 -29.47
CA GLU A 312 17.92 -22.75 -28.90
C GLU A 312 16.50 -22.13 -28.86
N GLU A 313 15.69 -22.35 -29.90
CA GLU A 313 14.24 -22.01 -29.88
C GLU A 313 13.53 -22.86 -28.82
N THR A 314 12.88 -22.19 -27.88
CA THR A 314 11.92 -22.82 -26.94
C THR A 314 10.50 -22.63 -27.41
#